data_b014f5a1f16e29e4f25ee686705b137f
#
_entry.id   b014f5a1f16e29e4f25ee686705b137f
#
_cell.length_a   1.000
_cell.length_b   1.000
_cell.length_c   1.000
_cell.angle_alpha   90.00
_cell.angle_beta   90.00
_cell.angle_gamma   90.00
#
_symmetry.space_group_name_H-M   'P 1'
#
loop_
_entity.id
_entity.type
_entity.pdbx_description
1 polymer ?
#
loop_
_entity_poly.entity_id
_entity_poly.type
_entity_poly.pdbx_seq_one_letter_code
_entity_poly.pdbx_strand_id
1 'polypeptide(L)'
;MRTLIIGAGLGGLCLAHGLRRAGVDVEVFERRPSPADQPSSYGIHLNADGLRALHACLPAENWARLVEAAAPARDLVRFHDQQLRGLAVRDNETPENATDPITRRRAISRDALRDALLLGLDVRWGKEFTRYEYTSDGGVAAMFADGGSAVADLLVGADGSNSRVRGQRLPGVVRQDLGVLNIAGRVPLTPALAASLPAQLIDGSVNNIVPPGPGWLFVSTWRAEETGRHVVWAWAAARSGYPADVERCSPDQLRELVADRVSGWAPAVRGLVEATDPATVVPVPLRTMPQLAEWTPSEVTLLGDAIHNMTPMAGIGANTALRDADALRRAFVAGRSEDVVGRVGEYEREMRGYANQALALSTRNARGAAAGARLPRLAFRSMLRVASVVPPVRRAMFSS
;
A
#
# COMPACT_ATOMS: atom_id res chain seq x y z
N MET A 1 -21.73 20.20 -10.32
CA MET A 1 -21.04 19.83 -9.08
C MET A 1 -19.54 19.96 -9.31
N ARG A 2 -18.86 20.61 -8.39
CA ARG A 2 -17.40 20.81 -8.40
C ARG A 2 -16.78 20.05 -7.21
N THR A 3 -15.66 19.39 -7.42
CA THR A 3 -14.95 18.62 -6.38
C THR A 3 -13.49 19.04 -6.29
N LEU A 4 -13.01 19.28 -5.07
CA LEU A 4 -11.58 19.48 -4.78
C LEU A 4 -11.00 18.20 -4.23
N ILE A 5 -9.87 17.76 -4.79
CA ILE A 5 -9.09 16.61 -4.28
C ILE A 5 -7.78 17.14 -3.72
N ILE A 6 -7.55 16.94 -2.44
CA ILE A 6 -6.32 17.35 -1.76
C ILE A 6 -5.36 16.16 -1.71
N GLY A 7 -4.35 16.18 -2.56
CA GLY A 7 -3.32 15.15 -2.71
C GLY A 7 -3.36 14.41 -4.04
N ALA A 8 -2.27 14.47 -4.80
CA ALA A 8 -2.04 13.76 -6.05
C ALA A 8 -1.36 12.39 -5.82
N GLY A 9 -1.83 11.65 -4.81
CA GLY A 9 -1.48 10.24 -4.61
C GLY A 9 -2.27 9.33 -5.56
N LEU A 10 -1.97 8.01 -5.53
CA LEU A 10 -2.59 7.04 -6.44
C LEU A 10 -4.13 7.05 -6.35
N GLY A 11 -4.68 7.09 -5.14
CA GLY A 11 -6.13 7.14 -4.93
C GLY A 11 -6.75 8.45 -5.41
N GLY A 12 -6.12 9.60 -5.10
CA GLY A 12 -6.61 10.92 -5.53
C GLY A 12 -6.63 11.09 -7.05
N LEU A 13 -5.55 10.68 -7.73
CA LEU A 13 -5.47 10.72 -9.19
C LEU A 13 -6.45 9.75 -9.85
N CYS A 14 -6.61 8.53 -9.31
CA CYS A 14 -7.59 7.56 -9.80
C CYS A 14 -9.02 8.12 -9.67
N LEU A 15 -9.36 8.70 -8.51
CA LEU A 15 -10.66 9.36 -8.30
C LEU A 15 -10.88 10.52 -9.28
N ALA A 16 -9.86 11.35 -9.50
CA ALA A 16 -9.96 12.48 -10.42
C ALA A 16 -10.40 12.03 -11.82
N HIS A 17 -9.79 10.98 -12.37
CA HIS A 17 -10.23 10.39 -13.63
C HIS A 17 -11.66 9.86 -13.56
N GLY A 18 -11.97 9.11 -12.52
CA GLY A 18 -13.29 8.49 -12.36
C GLY A 18 -14.43 9.52 -12.31
N LEU A 19 -14.25 10.60 -11.54
CA LEU A 19 -15.22 11.67 -11.42
C LEU A 19 -15.33 12.52 -12.70
N ARG A 20 -14.20 12.85 -13.36
CA ARG A 20 -14.22 13.57 -14.64
C ARG A 20 -14.95 12.78 -15.72
N ARG A 21 -14.77 11.47 -15.80
CA ARG A 21 -15.52 10.61 -16.72
C ARG A 21 -17.02 10.54 -16.38
N ALA A 22 -17.38 10.81 -15.13
CA ALA A 22 -18.77 10.95 -14.68
C ALA A 22 -19.36 12.35 -14.91
N GLY A 23 -18.63 13.26 -15.57
CA GLY A 23 -19.08 14.63 -15.85
C GLY A 23 -18.97 15.58 -14.63
N VAL A 24 -18.21 15.22 -13.61
CA VAL A 24 -17.95 16.07 -12.44
C VAL A 24 -16.77 16.98 -12.73
N ASP A 25 -16.87 18.27 -12.40
CA ASP A 25 -15.76 19.21 -12.44
C ASP A 25 -14.80 18.92 -11.27
N VAL A 26 -13.51 18.66 -11.59
CA VAL A 26 -12.51 18.20 -10.60
C VAL A 26 -11.24 19.02 -10.70
N GLU A 27 -10.80 19.55 -9.55
CA GLU A 27 -9.46 20.11 -9.37
C GLU A 27 -8.65 19.29 -8.36
N VAL A 28 -7.39 19.02 -8.70
CA VAL A 28 -6.45 18.27 -7.84
C VAL A 28 -5.35 19.21 -7.37
N PHE A 29 -5.11 19.23 -6.06
CA PHE A 29 -4.09 20.06 -5.41
C PHE A 29 -3.04 19.17 -4.74
N GLU A 30 -1.78 19.44 -5.01
CA GLU A 30 -0.65 18.72 -4.43
C GLU A 30 0.36 19.69 -3.83
N ARG A 31 0.83 19.40 -2.61
CA ARG A 31 1.79 20.25 -1.88
C ARG A 31 3.19 20.24 -2.47
N ARG A 32 3.59 19.16 -3.15
CA ARG A 32 4.89 19.07 -3.81
C ARG A 32 4.96 20.04 -4.98
N PRO A 33 6.14 20.62 -5.24
CA PRO A 33 6.27 21.61 -6.32
C PRO A 33 6.15 21.00 -7.71
N SER A 34 6.47 19.71 -7.88
CA SER A 34 6.39 19.04 -9.18
C SER A 34 6.22 17.52 -9.06
N PRO A 35 5.87 16.81 -10.15
CA PRO A 35 5.85 15.34 -10.17
C PRO A 35 7.20 14.71 -9.84
N ALA A 36 8.31 15.36 -10.23
CA ALA A 36 9.67 14.87 -10.01
C ALA A 36 10.10 14.85 -8.53
N ASP A 37 9.47 15.70 -7.70
CA ASP A 37 9.76 15.76 -6.26
C ASP A 37 9.14 14.61 -5.46
N GLN A 38 8.47 13.69 -6.11
CA GLN A 38 7.94 12.51 -5.43
C GLN A 38 9.05 11.48 -5.22
N PRO A 39 9.25 10.98 -3.98
CA PRO A 39 10.27 9.99 -3.73
C PRO A 39 9.99 8.72 -4.53
N SER A 40 11.02 8.22 -5.21
CA SER A 40 11.00 6.89 -5.80
C SER A 40 10.68 5.86 -4.72
N SER A 41 9.79 4.94 -5.01
CA SER A 41 9.32 3.98 -4.04
C SER A 41 9.30 2.55 -4.58
N TYR A 42 9.03 1.61 -3.70
CA TYR A 42 8.92 0.18 -4.04
C TYR A 42 7.79 -0.10 -5.03
N GLY A 43 7.90 -1.22 -5.73
CA GLY A 43 6.85 -1.71 -6.61
C GLY A 43 5.54 -2.04 -5.89
N ILE A 44 4.46 -2.01 -6.64
CA ILE A 44 3.10 -2.30 -6.17
C ILE A 44 2.61 -3.55 -6.87
N HIS A 45 2.05 -4.47 -6.08
CA HIS A 45 1.24 -5.56 -6.60
C HIS A 45 -0.23 -5.10 -6.68
N LEU A 46 -0.73 -5.00 -7.91
CA LEU A 46 -2.13 -4.72 -8.16
C LEU A 46 -2.91 -6.03 -8.12
N ASN A 47 -3.86 -6.13 -7.20
CA ASN A 47 -4.81 -7.24 -7.12
C ASN A 47 -6.07 -6.97 -7.95
N ALA A 48 -7.00 -7.93 -7.97
CA ALA A 48 -8.22 -7.81 -8.74
C ALA A 48 -9.07 -6.58 -8.39
N ASP A 49 -9.15 -6.19 -7.10
CA ASP A 49 -9.92 -5.03 -6.68
C ASP A 49 -9.30 -3.72 -7.17
N GLY A 50 -7.99 -3.56 -7.01
CA GLY A 50 -7.27 -2.39 -7.52
C GLY A 50 -7.33 -2.28 -9.05
N LEU A 51 -7.22 -3.40 -9.75
CA LEU A 51 -7.30 -3.44 -11.22
C LEU A 51 -8.71 -3.10 -11.73
N ARG A 52 -9.76 -3.65 -11.11
CA ARG A 52 -11.16 -3.29 -11.44
C ARG A 52 -11.41 -1.79 -11.24
N ALA A 53 -10.93 -1.25 -10.12
CA ALA A 53 -11.07 0.18 -9.83
C ALA A 53 -10.35 1.04 -10.86
N LEU A 54 -9.10 0.71 -11.21
CA LEU A 54 -8.34 1.39 -12.24
C LEU A 54 -9.04 1.32 -13.60
N HIS A 55 -9.48 0.13 -14.02
CA HIS A 55 -10.20 -0.05 -15.28
C HIS A 55 -11.51 0.76 -15.34
N ALA A 56 -12.25 0.84 -14.23
CA ALA A 56 -13.48 1.60 -14.13
C ALA A 56 -13.27 3.12 -14.14
N CYS A 57 -12.18 3.60 -13.54
CA CYS A 57 -11.90 5.03 -13.40
C CYS A 57 -11.13 5.61 -14.59
N LEU A 58 -10.19 4.88 -15.18
CA LEU A 58 -9.25 5.41 -16.16
C LEU A 58 -9.85 5.52 -17.57
N PRO A 59 -9.45 6.53 -18.35
CA PRO A 59 -9.59 6.51 -19.81
C PRO A 59 -8.86 5.32 -20.44
N ALA A 60 -9.29 4.90 -21.61
CA ALA A 60 -8.72 3.73 -22.30
C ALA A 60 -7.20 3.87 -22.57
N GLU A 61 -6.72 5.06 -22.89
CA GLU A 61 -5.30 5.34 -23.12
C GLU A 61 -4.47 5.14 -21.83
N ASN A 62 -4.93 5.70 -20.70
CA ASN A 62 -4.25 5.55 -19.40
C ASN A 62 -4.21 4.08 -18.96
N TRP A 63 -5.32 3.35 -19.18
CA TRP A 63 -5.39 1.93 -18.90
C TRP A 63 -4.41 1.13 -19.76
N ALA A 64 -4.34 1.40 -21.07
CA ALA A 64 -3.41 0.74 -21.99
C ALA A 64 -1.95 0.97 -21.56
N ARG A 65 -1.59 2.22 -21.23
CA ARG A 65 -0.25 2.57 -20.75
C ARG A 65 0.09 1.86 -19.43
N LEU A 66 -0.86 1.78 -18.49
CA LEU A 66 -0.67 1.02 -17.25
C LEU A 66 -0.41 -0.46 -17.52
N VAL A 67 -1.22 -1.07 -18.42
CA VAL A 67 -1.08 -2.49 -18.76
C VAL A 67 0.25 -2.79 -19.43
N GLU A 68 0.75 -1.90 -20.29
CA GLU A 68 2.05 -2.00 -20.94
C GLU A 68 3.20 -1.91 -19.93
N ALA A 69 3.14 -0.96 -18.99
CA ALA A 69 4.17 -0.77 -17.96
C ALA A 69 4.16 -1.86 -16.88
N ALA A 70 3.05 -2.58 -16.70
CA ALA A 70 2.87 -3.56 -15.65
C ALA A 70 3.23 -4.99 -16.12
N ALA A 71 4.08 -5.68 -15.36
CA ALA A 71 4.36 -7.09 -15.58
C ALA A 71 3.27 -7.98 -14.97
N PRO A 72 2.87 -9.09 -15.63
CA PRO A 72 2.06 -10.11 -14.98
C PRO A 72 2.74 -10.62 -13.70
N ALA A 73 1.99 -10.79 -12.63
CA ALA A 73 2.47 -11.30 -11.37
C ALA A 73 1.58 -12.46 -10.89
N ARG A 74 2.17 -13.43 -10.22
CA ARG A 74 1.44 -14.55 -9.61
C ARG A 74 0.87 -14.12 -8.26
N ASP A 75 -0.36 -14.51 -7.94
CA ASP A 75 -0.91 -14.35 -6.59
C ASP A 75 -0.46 -15.48 -5.67
N LEU A 76 0.86 -15.61 -5.55
CA LEU A 76 1.52 -16.66 -4.82
C LEU A 76 2.29 -16.09 -3.63
N VAL A 77 1.99 -16.59 -2.44
CA VAL A 77 2.71 -16.27 -1.22
C VAL A 77 3.32 -17.53 -0.65
N ARG A 78 4.64 -17.56 -0.57
CA ARG A 78 5.40 -18.66 0.03
C ARG A 78 5.85 -18.33 1.43
N PHE A 79 5.84 -19.33 2.28
CA PHE A 79 6.40 -19.30 3.62
C PHE A 79 7.58 -20.27 3.70
N HIS A 80 8.71 -19.77 4.13
CA HIS A 80 9.95 -20.53 4.27
C HIS A 80 10.46 -20.47 5.71
N ASP A 81 11.27 -21.44 6.08
CA ASP A 81 12.12 -21.29 7.26
C ASP A 81 13.41 -20.50 6.91
N GLN A 82 14.25 -20.25 7.91
CA GLN A 82 15.49 -19.49 7.75
C GLN A 82 16.53 -20.18 6.85
N GLN A 83 16.35 -21.48 6.52
CA GLN A 83 17.17 -22.22 5.58
C GLN A 83 16.48 -22.38 4.20
N LEU A 84 15.48 -21.55 3.93
CA LEU A 84 14.66 -21.55 2.70
C LEU A 84 13.92 -22.88 2.44
N ARG A 85 13.73 -23.72 3.46
CA ARG A 85 12.88 -24.90 3.35
C ARG A 85 11.43 -24.47 3.39
N GLY A 86 10.61 -24.99 2.47
CA GLY A 86 9.18 -24.64 2.40
C GLY A 86 8.42 -25.01 3.67
N LEU A 87 7.62 -24.08 4.17
CA LEU A 87 6.68 -24.29 5.28
C LEU A 87 5.24 -24.38 4.76
N ALA A 88 4.84 -23.47 3.87
CA ALA A 88 3.53 -23.48 3.22
C ALA A 88 3.54 -22.62 1.95
N VAL A 89 2.53 -22.83 1.12
CA VAL A 89 2.24 -22.00 -0.05
C VAL A 89 0.77 -21.61 -0.02
N ARG A 90 0.49 -20.32 -0.14
CA ARG A 90 -0.84 -19.80 -0.43
C ARG A 90 -0.87 -19.41 -1.90
N ASP A 91 -1.62 -20.15 -2.68
CA ASP A 91 -1.89 -19.87 -4.09
C ASP A 91 -3.34 -19.42 -4.21
N ASN A 92 -3.53 -18.13 -4.52
CA ASN A 92 -4.85 -17.53 -4.72
C ASN A 92 -5.15 -17.39 -6.22
N GLU A 93 -4.28 -17.92 -7.09
CA GLU A 93 -4.50 -17.86 -8.53
C GLU A 93 -5.64 -18.81 -8.90
N THR A 94 -6.74 -18.25 -9.39
CA THR A 94 -7.84 -19.03 -9.99
C THR A 94 -7.67 -19.02 -11.51
N PRO A 95 -8.19 -20.04 -12.24
CA PRO A 95 -8.17 -20.01 -13.69
C PRO A 95 -8.81 -18.75 -14.29
N GLU A 96 -9.85 -18.23 -13.67
CA GLU A 96 -10.53 -16.99 -14.08
C GLU A 96 -9.61 -15.77 -13.90
N ASN A 97 -9.01 -15.61 -12.72
CA ASN A 97 -8.10 -14.50 -12.45
C ASN A 97 -6.80 -14.55 -13.27
N ALA A 98 -6.35 -15.73 -13.66
CA ALA A 98 -5.14 -15.92 -14.46
C ALA A 98 -5.33 -15.49 -15.92
N THR A 99 -6.54 -15.54 -16.44
CA THR A 99 -6.85 -15.30 -17.87
C THR A 99 -7.54 -13.97 -18.13
N ASP A 100 -8.29 -13.43 -17.17
CA ASP A 100 -9.00 -12.16 -17.32
C ASP A 100 -7.99 -10.99 -17.35
N PRO A 101 -7.89 -10.23 -18.45
CA PRO A 101 -6.97 -9.11 -18.58
C PRO A 101 -7.18 -8.00 -17.55
N ILE A 102 -8.39 -7.88 -16.99
CA ILE A 102 -8.73 -6.85 -15.99
C ILE A 102 -8.34 -7.29 -14.59
N THR A 103 -8.54 -8.55 -14.23
CA THR A 103 -8.35 -9.03 -12.85
C THR A 103 -7.03 -9.76 -12.62
N ARG A 104 -6.32 -10.11 -13.69
CA ARG A 104 -5.03 -10.78 -13.61
C ARG A 104 -4.03 -9.90 -12.86
N ARG A 105 -3.55 -10.41 -11.71
CA ARG A 105 -2.58 -9.70 -10.87
C ARG A 105 -1.38 -9.19 -11.67
N ARG A 106 -0.95 -7.97 -11.35
CA ARG A 106 0.18 -7.28 -11.99
C ARG A 106 1.12 -6.70 -10.95
N ALA A 107 2.39 -6.60 -11.32
CA ALA A 107 3.40 -5.86 -10.57
C ALA A 107 3.84 -4.66 -11.41
N ILE A 108 3.85 -3.48 -10.80
CA ILE A 108 4.23 -2.22 -11.47
C ILE A 108 5.05 -1.36 -10.51
N SER A 109 6.00 -0.56 -11.02
CA SER A 109 6.64 0.45 -10.20
C SER A 109 5.60 1.53 -9.82
N ARG A 110 5.76 2.10 -8.62
CA ARG A 110 4.85 3.17 -8.19
C ARG A 110 4.92 4.39 -9.09
N ASP A 111 6.10 4.64 -9.66
CA ASP A 111 6.34 5.77 -10.56
C ASP A 111 5.61 5.56 -11.88
N ALA A 112 5.76 4.40 -12.54
CA ALA A 112 5.02 4.08 -13.77
C ALA A 112 3.48 4.09 -13.58
N LEU A 113 2.99 3.59 -12.44
CA LEU A 113 1.56 3.69 -12.12
C LEU A 113 1.13 5.15 -11.96
N ARG A 114 1.92 5.97 -11.27
CA ARG A 114 1.63 7.39 -11.10
C ARG A 114 1.63 8.13 -12.43
N ASP A 115 2.61 7.86 -13.30
CA ASP A 115 2.72 8.51 -14.62
C ASP A 115 1.52 8.16 -15.50
N ALA A 116 1.07 6.91 -15.48
CA ALA A 116 -0.17 6.52 -16.14
C ALA A 116 -1.40 7.24 -15.57
N LEU A 117 -1.41 7.51 -14.25
CA LEU A 117 -2.50 8.24 -13.58
C LEU A 117 -2.43 9.76 -13.79
N LEU A 118 -1.26 10.34 -14.01
CA LEU A 118 -1.11 11.78 -14.27
C LEU A 118 -1.50 12.17 -15.69
N LEU A 119 -1.42 11.26 -16.66
CA LEU A 119 -1.72 11.53 -18.04
C LEU A 119 -3.14 12.12 -18.20
N GLY A 120 -3.22 13.32 -18.79
CA GLY A 120 -4.49 14.02 -19.05
C GLY A 120 -5.13 14.70 -17.83
N LEU A 121 -4.45 14.75 -16.69
CA LEU A 121 -4.87 15.53 -15.51
C LEU A 121 -4.06 16.82 -15.37
N ASP A 122 -4.75 17.92 -15.11
CA ASP A 122 -4.13 19.16 -14.66
C ASP A 122 -4.09 19.17 -13.11
N VAL A 123 -2.89 19.03 -12.55
CA VAL A 123 -2.65 19.05 -11.10
C VAL A 123 -2.09 20.40 -10.71
N ARG A 124 -2.66 21.01 -9.70
CA ARG A 124 -2.17 22.25 -9.09
C ARG A 124 -1.05 21.94 -8.10
N TRP A 125 0.18 21.96 -8.59
CA TRP A 125 1.38 21.69 -7.80
C TRP A 125 1.76 22.87 -6.90
N GLY A 126 2.52 22.59 -5.83
CA GLY A 126 2.97 23.58 -4.85
C GLY A 126 1.85 24.11 -3.94
N LYS A 127 0.68 23.48 -3.96
CA LYS A 127 -0.49 23.89 -3.17
C LYS A 127 -0.58 23.09 -1.87
N GLU A 128 0.03 23.61 -0.82
CA GLU A 128 -0.03 23.01 0.49
C GLU A 128 -1.34 23.38 1.20
N PHE A 129 -2.24 22.41 1.35
CA PHE A 129 -3.50 22.57 2.07
C PHE A 129 -3.23 22.86 3.57
N THR A 130 -3.94 23.85 4.12
CA THR A 130 -3.85 24.25 5.53
C THR A 130 -5.10 23.89 6.32
N ARG A 131 -6.27 24.32 5.84
CA ARG A 131 -7.58 24.06 6.45
C ARG A 131 -8.69 24.18 5.43
N TYR A 132 -9.88 23.77 5.79
CA TYR A 132 -11.11 24.07 5.06
C TYR A 132 -12.12 24.83 5.94
N GLU A 133 -13.06 25.50 5.30
CA GLU A 133 -14.19 26.18 5.92
C GLU A 133 -15.46 25.85 5.14
N TYR A 134 -16.59 25.70 5.84
CA TYR A 134 -17.88 25.56 5.17
C TYR A 134 -18.35 26.94 4.71
N THR A 135 -18.92 27.01 3.51
CA THR A 135 -19.46 28.25 2.96
C THR A 135 -20.93 28.42 3.33
N SER A 136 -21.44 29.64 3.28
CA SER A 136 -22.83 29.96 3.64
C SER A 136 -23.87 29.35 2.71
N ASP A 137 -23.46 28.98 1.49
CA ASP A 137 -24.29 28.36 0.43
C ASP A 137 -24.19 26.83 0.41
N GLY A 138 -23.62 26.23 1.46
CA GLY A 138 -23.56 24.76 1.62
C GLY A 138 -22.41 24.08 0.90
N GLY A 139 -21.40 24.83 0.45
CA GLY A 139 -20.17 24.31 -0.12
C GLY A 139 -19.02 24.24 0.90
N VAL A 140 -17.81 24.00 0.38
CA VAL A 140 -16.58 23.94 1.16
C VAL A 140 -15.45 24.70 0.46
N ALA A 141 -14.73 25.55 1.22
CA ALA A 141 -13.56 26.30 0.77
C ALA A 141 -12.28 25.65 1.32
N ALA A 142 -11.36 25.26 0.45
CA ALA A 142 -10.01 24.83 0.82
C ALA A 142 -9.07 26.04 0.85
N MET A 143 -8.25 26.16 1.91
CA MET A 143 -7.25 27.20 2.09
C MET A 143 -5.85 26.63 1.95
N PHE A 144 -4.95 27.36 1.29
CA PHE A 144 -3.59 26.96 1.02
C PHE A 144 -2.57 27.86 1.71
N ALA A 145 -1.34 27.35 1.92
CA ALA A 145 -0.28 28.07 2.63
C ALA A 145 0.20 29.33 1.90
N ASP A 146 0.01 29.41 0.58
CA ASP A 146 0.33 30.58 -0.24
C ASP A 146 -0.75 31.70 -0.16
N GLY A 147 -1.76 31.53 0.68
CA GLY A 147 -2.88 32.45 0.82
C GLY A 147 -4.01 32.25 -0.19
N GLY A 148 -3.82 31.36 -1.18
CA GLY A 148 -4.88 31.02 -2.14
C GLY A 148 -6.01 30.20 -1.53
N SER A 149 -7.16 30.18 -2.19
CA SER A 149 -8.31 29.36 -1.83
C SER A 149 -9.01 28.79 -3.06
N ALA A 150 -9.81 27.75 -2.86
CA ALA A 150 -10.68 27.15 -3.87
C ALA A 150 -11.99 26.71 -3.21
N VAL A 151 -13.12 26.88 -3.90
CA VAL A 151 -14.47 26.56 -3.40
C VAL A 151 -15.10 25.48 -4.26
N ALA A 152 -15.81 24.54 -3.63
CA ALA A 152 -16.51 23.45 -4.31
C ALA A 152 -17.69 22.92 -3.47
N ASP A 153 -18.45 22.01 -4.08
CA ASP A 153 -19.54 21.28 -3.42
C ASP A 153 -19.02 20.10 -2.57
N LEU A 154 -17.83 19.59 -2.90
CA LEU A 154 -17.20 18.45 -2.22
C LEU A 154 -15.68 18.64 -2.10
N LEU A 155 -15.13 18.34 -0.92
CA LEU A 155 -13.70 18.24 -0.68
C LEU A 155 -13.33 16.81 -0.31
N VAL A 156 -12.37 16.24 -1.03
CA VAL A 156 -11.84 14.90 -0.77
C VAL A 156 -10.40 14.99 -0.28
N GLY A 157 -10.16 14.59 0.97
CA GLY A 157 -8.82 14.44 1.50
C GLY A 157 -8.17 13.15 1.02
N ALA A 158 -7.19 13.28 0.14
CA ALA A 158 -6.32 12.21 -0.37
C ALA A 158 -4.83 12.48 -0.05
N ASP A 159 -4.58 13.28 0.99
CA ASP A 159 -3.30 13.88 1.39
C ASP A 159 -2.41 12.97 2.24
N GLY A 160 -2.72 11.67 2.21
CA GLY A 160 -1.87 10.61 2.71
C GLY A 160 -1.88 10.45 4.23
N SER A 161 -0.94 9.67 4.74
CA SER A 161 -0.95 9.18 6.13
C SER A 161 -0.90 10.29 7.20
N ASN A 162 -0.37 11.47 6.88
CA ASN A 162 -0.34 12.66 7.74
C ASN A 162 -1.42 13.67 7.37
N SER A 163 -2.57 13.22 6.90
CA SER A 163 -3.66 14.04 6.40
C SER A 163 -4.03 15.19 7.34
N ARG A 164 -3.97 16.42 6.83
CA ARG A 164 -4.48 17.60 7.50
C ARG A 164 -6.01 17.68 7.39
N VAL A 165 -6.57 17.20 6.27
CA VAL A 165 -8.03 17.12 6.10
C VAL A 165 -8.61 16.20 7.16
N ARG A 166 -8.04 15.00 7.40
CA ARG A 166 -8.46 14.14 8.50
C ARG A 166 -8.31 14.82 9.86
N GLY A 167 -7.16 15.47 10.10
CA GLY A 167 -6.89 16.13 11.38
C GLY A 167 -7.98 17.14 11.75
N GLN A 168 -8.55 17.84 10.77
CA GLN A 168 -9.64 18.77 10.98
C GLN A 168 -11.01 18.07 11.02
N ARG A 169 -11.25 17.11 10.11
CA ARG A 169 -12.54 16.42 9.94
C ARG A 169 -12.83 15.43 11.07
N LEU A 170 -11.81 14.67 11.48
CA LEU A 170 -11.89 13.57 12.45
C LEU A 170 -10.69 13.62 13.42
N PRO A 171 -10.59 14.63 14.28
CA PRO A 171 -9.40 14.86 15.11
C PRO A 171 -9.10 13.71 16.08
N GLY A 172 -10.09 12.89 16.43
CA GLY A 172 -9.91 11.70 17.26
C GLY A 172 -9.35 10.47 16.51
N VAL A 173 -9.30 10.50 15.17
CA VAL A 173 -8.79 9.39 14.36
C VAL A 173 -7.29 9.59 14.11
N VAL A 174 -6.47 9.03 15.01
CA VAL A 174 -5.02 9.22 15.03
C VAL A 174 -4.31 7.91 14.76
N ARG A 175 -3.21 7.97 14.00
CA ARG A 175 -2.36 6.81 13.74
C ARG A 175 -1.73 6.28 15.02
N GLN A 176 -1.78 4.97 15.18
CA GLN A 176 -1.19 4.23 16.30
C GLN A 176 0.13 3.60 15.89
N ASP A 177 1.16 3.74 16.71
CA ASP A 177 2.40 3.00 16.57
C ASP A 177 2.19 1.57 17.10
N LEU A 178 2.58 0.59 16.30
CA LEU A 178 2.44 -0.83 16.68
C LEU A 178 3.63 -1.37 17.49
N GLY A 179 4.62 -0.55 17.74
CA GLY A 179 5.87 -1.00 18.37
C GLY A 179 6.66 -1.99 17.50
N VAL A 180 6.47 -1.93 16.18
CA VAL A 180 7.15 -2.77 15.19
C VAL A 180 7.94 -1.89 14.25
N LEU A 181 9.17 -2.29 13.96
CA LEU A 181 10.03 -1.62 13.00
C LEU A 181 10.41 -2.57 11.87
N ASN A 182 10.27 -2.11 10.64
CA ASN A 182 10.90 -2.73 9.48
C ASN A 182 12.22 -2.02 9.19
N ILE A 183 13.25 -2.78 8.84
CA ILE A 183 14.41 -2.29 8.09
C ILE A 183 14.27 -2.88 6.69
N ALA A 184 14.19 -2.04 5.68
CA ALA A 184 13.95 -2.45 4.31
C ALA A 184 15.09 -1.98 3.41
N GLY A 185 15.47 -2.81 2.43
CA GLY A 185 16.47 -2.49 1.43
C GLY A 185 16.08 -3.05 0.06
N ARG A 186 16.72 -2.52 -0.97
CA ARG A 186 16.56 -3.02 -2.35
C ARG A 186 17.92 -3.21 -3.02
N VAL A 187 17.97 -4.21 -3.90
CA VAL A 187 19.18 -4.51 -4.67
C VAL A 187 18.82 -4.78 -6.13
N PRO A 188 19.57 -4.24 -7.11
CA PRO A 188 19.37 -4.59 -8.51
C PRO A 188 19.58 -6.10 -8.74
N LEU A 189 18.66 -6.75 -9.45
CA LEU A 189 18.79 -8.16 -9.80
C LEU A 189 19.71 -8.33 -10.99
N THR A 190 21.01 -8.27 -10.73
CA THR A 190 22.05 -8.54 -11.74
C THR A 190 22.08 -10.02 -12.11
N PRO A 191 22.63 -10.42 -13.28
CA PRO A 191 22.80 -11.82 -13.63
C PRO A 191 23.57 -12.63 -12.56
N ALA A 192 24.60 -12.05 -11.95
CA ALA A 192 25.37 -12.68 -10.88
C ALA A 192 24.53 -12.94 -9.63
N LEU A 193 23.76 -11.95 -9.20
CA LEU A 193 22.85 -12.07 -8.05
C LEU A 193 21.74 -13.10 -8.37
N ALA A 194 21.17 -13.05 -9.58
CA ALA A 194 20.13 -13.98 -9.99
C ALA A 194 20.62 -15.45 -9.99
N ALA A 195 21.87 -15.69 -10.37
CA ALA A 195 22.48 -17.02 -10.32
C ALA A 195 22.73 -17.53 -8.89
N SER A 196 22.89 -16.63 -7.92
CA SER A 196 23.09 -16.97 -6.50
C SER A 196 21.81 -17.17 -5.70
N LEU A 197 20.66 -16.72 -6.25
CA LEU A 197 19.37 -16.80 -5.56
C LEU A 197 18.51 -17.97 -6.07
N PRO A 198 17.84 -18.71 -5.18
CA PRO A 198 16.82 -19.68 -5.61
C PRO A 198 15.73 -19.04 -6.45
N ALA A 199 15.29 -19.71 -7.51
CA ALA A 199 14.30 -19.20 -8.47
C ALA A 199 13.02 -18.67 -7.79
N GLN A 200 12.57 -19.31 -6.71
CA GLN A 200 11.39 -18.91 -5.94
C GLN A 200 11.49 -17.53 -5.29
N LEU A 201 12.69 -17.04 -5.03
CA LEU A 201 12.87 -15.68 -4.47
C LEU A 201 12.82 -14.58 -5.52
N ILE A 202 12.93 -14.94 -6.81
CA ILE A 202 13.05 -14.00 -7.93
C ILE A 202 12.00 -14.19 -9.03
N ASP A 203 11.01 -15.07 -8.84
CA ASP A 203 9.94 -15.34 -9.79
C ASP A 203 8.74 -14.37 -9.73
N GLY A 204 8.85 -13.30 -8.94
CA GLY A 204 7.78 -12.29 -8.76
C GLY A 204 6.76 -12.63 -7.68
N SER A 205 6.91 -13.78 -7.00
CA SER A 205 6.06 -14.12 -5.87
C SER A 205 6.46 -13.37 -4.59
N VAL A 206 5.58 -13.40 -3.59
CA VAL A 206 5.86 -12.92 -2.24
C VAL A 206 6.45 -14.06 -1.42
N ASN A 207 7.60 -13.84 -0.82
CA ASN A 207 8.28 -14.81 0.04
C ASN A 207 8.38 -14.27 1.48
N ASN A 208 7.87 -15.04 2.41
CA ASN A 208 7.95 -14.75 3.84
C ASN A 208 8.86 -15.77 4.51
N ILE A 209 9.99 -15.33 5.06
CA ILE A 209 10.93 -16.19 5.77
C ILE A 209 10.69 -16.03 7.25
N VAL A 210 10.26 -17.12 7.91
CA VAL A 210 9.79 -17.17 9.29
C VAL A 210 10.80 -17.96 10.13
N PRO A 211 11.70 -17.27 10.87
CA PRO A 211 12.68 -17.96 11.75
C PRO A 211 12.01 -18.60 12.97
N PRO A 212 12.69 -19.47 13.70
CA PRO A 212 12.18 -20.02 14.96
C PRO A 212 12.18 -19.00 16.11
N GLY A 213 12.94 -17.92 15.96
CA GLY A 213 13.05 -16.80 16.90
C GLY A 213 12.32 -15.55 16.44
N PRO A 214 12.63 -14.39 17.07
CA PRO A 214 12.05 -13.10 16.70
C PRO A 214 12.37 -12.72 15.26
N GLY A 215 11.50 -11.90 14.67
CA GLY A 215 11.67 -11.33 13.36
C GLY A 215 10.94 -12.08 12.24
N TRP A 216 10.90 -11.45 11.09
CA TRP A 216 10.24 -11.91 9.88
C TRP A 216 10.89 -11.21 8.70
N LEU A 217 11.36 -11.96 7.71
CA LEU A 217 11.93 -11.37 6.50
C LEU A 217 10.98 -11.57 5.34
N PHE A 218 10.56 -10.46 4.75
CA PHE A 218 9.85 -10.41 3.46
C PHE A 218 10.87 -10.30 2.32
N VAL A 219 10.64 -11.02 1.23
CA VAL A 219 11.41 -10.89 -0.02
C VAL A 219 10.47 -10.96 -1.21
N SER A 220 10.60 -10.02 -2.15
CA SER A 220 9.88 -10.06 -3.42
C SER A 220 10.67 -9.33 -4.51
N THR A 221 10.25 -9.47 -5.78
CA THR A 221 10.86 -8.78 -6.91
C THR A 221 9.84 -7.93 -7.65
N TRP A 222 10.31 -6.82 -8.22
CA TRP A 222 9.54 -6.04 -9.19
C TRP A 222 10.46 -5.52 -10.31
N ARG A 223 9.85 -4.99 -11.35
CA ARG A 223 10.56 -4.34 -12.45
C ARG A 223 10.33 -2.82 -12.36
N ALA A 224 11.40 -2.04 -12.46
CA ALA A 224 11.37 -0.62 -12.74
C ALA A 224 11.85 -0.39 -14.17
N GLU A 225 11.22 0.51 -14.90
CA GLU A 225 11.52 0.75 -16.33
C GLU A 225 12.97 1.17 -16.54
N GLU A 226 13.48 2.11 -15.73
CA GLU A 226 14.79 2.71 -15.88
C GLU A 226 15.93 1.83 -15.33
N THR A 227 15.67 1.06 -14.28
CA THR A 227 16.70 0.37 -13.50
C THR A 227 16.59 -1.16 -13.54
N GLY A 228 15.66 -1.68 -14.35
CA GLY A 228 15.48 -3.11 -14.52
C GLY A 228 14.81 -3.80 -13.33
N ARG A 229 15.09 -5.11 -13.15
CA ARG A 229 14.52 -5.89 -12.05
C ARG A 229 15.28 -5.63 -10.74
N HIS A 230 14.53 -5.55 -9.65
CA HIS A 230 15.05 -5.38 -8.29
C HIS A 230 14.49 -6.46 -7.37
N VAL A 231 15.29 -6.85 -6.38
CA VAL A 231 14.83 -7.58 -5.19
C VAL A 231 14.67 -6.59 -4.05
N VAL A 232 13.53 -6.61 -3.39
CA VAL A 232 13.31 -5.92 -2.12
C VAL A 232 13.25 -6.93 -0.99
N TRP A 233 13.84 -6.57 0.12
CA TRP A 233 13.67 -7.29 1.37
C TRP A 233 13.25 -6.32 2.47
N ALA A 234 12.51 -6.83 3.46
CA ALA A 234 12.13 -6.07 4.66
C ALA A 234 12.17 -6.99 5.88
N TRP A 235 13.03 -6.64 6.83
CA TRP A 235 13.14 -7.31 8.11
C TRP A 235 12.22 -6.63 9.12
N ALA A 236 11.19 -7.31 9.61
CA ALA A 236 10.26 -6.84 10.62
C ALA A 236 10.52 -7.48 11.96
N ALA A 237 10.62 -6.69 13.03
CA ALA A 237 10.70 -7.17 14.39
C ALA A 237 10.09 -6.17 15.38
N ALA A 238 9.86 -6.60 16.62
CA ALA A 238 9.47 -5.68 17.69
C ALA A 238 10.53 -4.58 17.88
N ARG A 239 10.09 -3.34 18.06
CA ARG A 239 10.96 -2.19 18.29
C ARG A 239 11.93 -2.39 19.45
N SER A 240 11.48 -3.08 20.51
CA SER A 240 12.31 -3.46 21.67
C SER A 240 13.45 -4.42 21.36
N GLY A 241 13.44 -5.06 20.18
CA GLY A 241 14.52 -5.94 19.71
C GLY A 241 15.65 -5.21 18.97
N TYR A 242 15.58 -3.88 18.84
CA TYR A 242 16.57 -3.04 18.21
C TYR A 242 17.23 -2.09 19.21
N PRO A 243 18.39 -1.50 18.88
CA PRO A 243 18.94 -0.38 19.64
C PRO A 243 17.94 0.76 19.81
N ALA A 244 18.01 1.49 20.91
CA ALA A 244 17.06 2.57 21.20
C ALA A 244 17.07 3.69 20.14
N ASP A 245 18.20 3.89 19.51
CA ASP A 245 18.47 4.92 18.50
C ASP A 245 18.42 4.41 17.04
N VAL A 246 17.91 3.20 16.80
CA VAL A 246 17.91 2.55 15.48
C VAL A 246 17.37 3.41 14.35
N GLU A 247 16.41 4.31 14.58
CA GLU A 247 15.89 5.22 13.56
C GLU A 247 16.87 6.35 13.19
N ARG A 248 17.95 6.53 13.96
CA ARG A 248 19.05 7.48 13.71
C ARG A 248 20.31 6.80 13.17
N CYS A 249 20.33 5.47 13.13
CA CYS A 249 21.45 4.71 12.56
C CYS A 249 21.67 5.07 11.11
N SER A 250 22.92 5.06 10.67
CA SER A 250 23.24 5.23 9.26
C SER A 250 22.71 4.05 8.44
N PRO A 251 22.51 4.23 7.14
CA PRO A 251 22.10 3.14 6.24
C PRO A 251 23.03 1.91 6.32
N ASP A 252 24.34 2.11 6.47
CA ASP A 252 25.31 1.01 6.66
C ASP A 252 25.05 0.27 7.96
N GLN A 253 24.88 0.97 9.08
CA GLN A 253 24.58 0.37 10.38
C GLN A 253 23.26 -0.41 10.34
N LEU A 254 22.24 0.10 9.64
CA LEU A 254 20.97 -0.62 9.47
C LEU A 254 21.14 -1.91 8.67
N ARG A 255 21.94 -1.88 7.58
CA ARG A 255 22.24 -3.07 6.79
C ARG A 255 23.00 -4.11 7.62
N GLU A 256 24.06 -3.70 8.33
CA GLU A 256 24.88 -4.56 9.20
C GLU A 256 24.00 -5.21 10.29
N LEU A 257 23.14 -4.44 10.91
CA LEU A 257 22.20 -4.94 11.92
C LEU A 257 21.32 -6.07 11.39
N VAL A 258 20.84 -5.97 10.14
CA VAL A 258 20.06 -7.04 9.52
C VAL A 258 20.98 -8.21 9.10
N ALA A 259 22.16 -7.93 8.55
CA ALA A 259 23.14 -8.95 8.19
C ALA A 259 23.52 -9.84 9.38
N ASP A 260 23.73 -9.25 10.56
CA ASP A 260 23.99 -9.99 11.81
C ASP A 260 22.81 -10.89 12.19
N ARG A 261 21.56 -10.40 12.04
CA ARG A 261 20.34 -11.17 12.33
C ARG A 261 20.17 -12.39 11.43
N VAL A 262 20.64 -12.30 10.19
CA VAL A 262 20.54 -13.39 9.20
C VAL A 262 21.84 -14.16 9.01
N SER A 263 22.86 -13.94 9.84
CA SER A 263 24.20 -14.53 9.69
C SER A 263 24.20 -16.07 9.66
N GLY A 264 23.32 -16.71 10.44
CA GLY A 264 23.12 -18.16 10.46
C GLY A 264 22.06 -18.69 9.50
N TRP A 265 21.56 -17.85 8.56
CA TRP A 265 20.51 -18.25 7.61
C TRP A 265 21.11 -18.81 6.32
N ALA A 266 20.23 -19.26 5.40
CA ALA A 266 20.66 -19.73 4.09
C ALA A 266 21.59 -18.72 3.41
N PRO A 267 22.70 -19.16 2.78
CA PRO A 267 23.68 -18.25 2.14
C PRO A 267 23.05 -17.26 1.15
N ALA A 268 22.01 -17.68 0.43
CA ALA A 268 21.29 -16.82 -0.49
C ALA A 268 20.60 -15.62 0.21
N VAL A 269 20.06 -15.81 1.41
CA VAL A 269 19.41 -14.73 2.17
C VAL A 269 20.46 -13.76 2.72
N ARG A 270 21.55 -14.31 3.28
CA ARG A 270 22.67 -13.51 3.79
C ARG A 270 23.30 -12.69 2.66
N GLY A 271 23.65 -13.34 1.55
CA GLY A 271 24.22 -12.67 0.39
C GLY A 271 23.34 -11.59 -0.22
N LEU A 272 22.00 -11.77 -0.18
CA LEU A 272 21.04 -10.74 -0.62
C LEU A 272 21.14 -9.48 0.24
N VAL A 273 21.20 -9.61 1.56
CA VAL A 273 21.34 -8.45 2.48
C VAL A 273 22.69 -7.79 2.34
N GLU A 274 23.77 -8.58 2.27
CA GLU A 274 25.15 -8.09 2.12
C GLU A 274 25.37 -7.36 0.79
N ALA A 275 24.76 -7.81 -0.30
CA ALA A 275 24.84 -7.20 -1.63
C ALA A 275 24.02 -5.91 -1.77
N THR A 276 23.23 -5.55 -0.76
CA THR A 276 22.35 -4.37 -0.82
C THR A 276 23.17 -3.09 -0.68
N ASP A 277 22.96 -2.13 -1.59
CA ASP A 277 23.50 -0.77 -1.47
C ASP A 277 22.92 -0.12 -0.20
N PRO A 278 23.78 0.24 0.78
CA PRO A 278 23.33 0.87 2.02
C PRO A 278 22.43 2.10 1.78
N ALA A 279 22.70 2.90 0.77
CA ALA A 279 21.92 4.10 0.46
C ALA A 279 20.41 3.80 0.22
N THR A 280 20.09 2.53 -0.06
CA THR A 280 18.68 2.08 -0.25
C THR A 280 18.05 1.54 1.03
N VAL A 281 18.82 1.43 2.13
CA VAL A 281 18.34 0.84 3.38
C VAL A 281 17.73 1.90 4.28
N VAL A 282 16.48 1.67 4.69
CA VAL A 282 15.72 2.64 5.49
C VAL A 282 14.98 1.96 6.64
N PRO A 283 14.86 2.63 7.80
CA PRO A 283 13.99 2.18 8.87
C PRO A 283 12.55 2.65 8.62
N VAL A 284 11.58 1.77 8.79
CA VAL A 284 10.15 2.04 8.57
C VAL A 284 9.36 1.64 9.80
N PRO A 285 9.07 2.56 10.73
CA PRO A 285 8.17 2.31 11.85
C PRO A 285 6.77 1.97 11.35
N LEU A 286 6.21 0.85 11.84
CA LEU A 286 4.90 0.40 11.41
C LEU A 286 3.81 1.09 12.23
N ARG A 287 3.03 1.92 11.55
CA ARG A 287 1.88 2.63 12.10
C ARG A 287 0.62 2.23 11.34
N THR A 288 -0.52 2.30 12.03
CA THR A 288 -1.84 1.97 11.47
C THR A 288 -2.90 2.91 11.99
N MET A 289 -4.00 3.08 11.25
CA MET A 289 -5.20 3.69 11.81
C MET A 289 -5.90 2.71 12.76
N PRO A 290 -6.67 3.20 13.74
CA PRO A 290 -7.59 2.38 14.51
C PRO A 290 -8.70 1.83 13.60
N GLN A 291 -9.50 0.90 14.11
CA GLN A 291 -10.77 0.53 13.47
C GLN A 291 -11.64 1.78 13.36
N LEU A 292 -12.20 2.00 12.17
CA LEU A 292 -12.99 3.18 11.86
C LEU A 292 -14.42 3.01 12.39
N ALA A 293 -14.78 3.83 13.37
CA ALA A 293 -16.16 3.95 13.83
C ALA A 293 -17.01 4.72 12.80
N GLU A 294 -18.31 4.75 13.00
CA GLU A 294 -19.21 5.58 12.22
C GLU A 294 -19.08 7.05 12.61
N TRP A 295 -19.22 7.94 11.63
CA TRP A 295 -19.27 9.41 11.81
C TRP A 295 -20.36 10.01 10.90
N THR A 296 -20.79 11.21 11.23
CA THR A 296 -21.79 11.94 10.42
C THR A 296 -21.18 12.39 9.09
N PRO A 297 -21.75 12.02 7.94
CA PRO A 297 -21.29 12.50 6.63
C PRO A 297 -21.37 14.03 6.49
N SER A 298 -20.56 14.61 5.62
CA SER A 298 -20.58 16.02 5.24
C SER A 298 -20.02 16.21 3.83
N GLU A 299 -19.88 17.45 3.40
CA GLU A 299 -19.25 17.86 2.13
C GLU A 299 -17.73 17.63 2.14
N VAL A 300 -17.20 17.08 3.22
CA VAL A 300 -15.77 16.72 3.34
C VAL A 300 -15.64 15.24 3.63
N THR A 301 -14.94 14.50 2.75
CA THR A 301 -14.66 13.09 2.96
C THR A 301 -13.18 12.77 2.76
N LEU A 302 -12.79 11.52 2.98
CA LEU A 302 -11.40 11.06 2.99
C LEU A 302 -11.27 9.76 2.22
N LEU A 303 -10.11 9.52 1.60
CA LEU A 303 -9.79 8.24 0.96
C LEU A 303 -8.34 7.82 1.18
N GLY A 304 -8.07 6.54 1.01
CA GLY A 304 -6.74 5.96 1.06
C GLY A 304 -6.04 6.16 2.39
N ASP A 305 -4.74 6.39 2.35
CA ASP A 305 -3.92 6.59 3.56
C ASP A 305 -4.37 7.80 4.40
N ALA A 306 -5.17 8.70 3.86
CA ALA A 306 -5.72 9.81 4.61
C ALA A 306 -6.68 9.34 5.70
N ILE A 307 -7.36 8.22 5.52
CA ILE A 307 -8.33 7.67 6.49
C ILE A 307 -7.96 6.29 7.02
N HIS A 308 -7.43 5.40 6.20
CA HIS A 308 -7.15 4.02 6.61
C HIS A 308 -5.68 3.61 6.37
N ASN A 309 -4.73 4.53 6.64
CA ASN A 309 -3.30 4.18 6.59
C ASN A 309 -3.04 2.90 7.36
N MET A 310 -2.46 1.93 6.70
CA MET A 310 -2.19 0.59 7.25
C MET A 310 -0.73 0.21 7.06
N THR A 311 -0.29 -0.81 7.79
CA THR A 311 1.07 -1.31 7.61
C THR A 311 1.24 -1.99 6.24
N PRO A 312 2.45 -2.00 5.66
CA PRO A 312 2.69 -2.67 4.37
C PRO A 312 2.63 -4.20 4.47
N MET A 313 2.43 -4.76 5.67
CA MET A 313 2.52 -6.20 5.96
C MET A 313 1.45 -7.07 5.27
N ALA A 314 0.45 -6.47 4.66
CA ALA A 314 -0.55 -7.19 3.85
C ALA A 314 -0.41 -6.86 2.35
N GLY A 315 0.32 -5.80 1.98
CA GLY A 315 0.51 -5.39 0.58
C GLY A 315 -0.75 -4.87 -0.12
N ILE A 316 -1.78 -4.45 0.64
CA ILE A 316 -3.10 -4.10 0.09
C ILE A 316 -3.46 -2.62 0.16
N GLY A 317 -2.66 -1.77 0.84
CA GLY A 317 -3.02 -0.36 1.07
C GLY A 317 -3.29 0.43 -0.21
N ALA A 318 -2.44 0.30 -1.23
CA ALA A 318 -2.65 0.97 -2.52
C ALA A 318 -3.92 0.46 -3.22
N ASN A 319 -4.17 -0.85 -3.21
CA ASN A 319 -5.38 -1.43 -3.79
C ASN A 319 -6.65 -0.96 -3.08
N THR A 320 -6.60 -0.81 -1.75
CA THR A 320 -7.71 -0.27 -0.96
C THR A 320 -7.98 1.19 -1.34
N ALA A 321 -6.94 2.02 -1.50
CA ALA A 321 -7.09 3.41 -1.93
C ALA A 321 -7.66 3.54 -3.36
N LEU A 322 -7.29 2.63 -4.26
CA LEU A 322 -7.89 2.55 -5.60
C LEU A 322 -9.35 2.13 -5.54
N ARG A 323 -9.68 1.16 -4.68
CA ARG A 323 -11.07 0.75 -4.43
C ARG A 323 -11.93 1.89 -3.89
N ASP A 324 -11.38 2.73 -3.00
CA ASP A 324 -12.05 3.95 -2.53
C ASP A 324 -12.41 4.88 -3.69
N ALA A 325 -11.47 5.08 -4.62
CA ALA A 325 -11.70 5.94 -5.77
C ALA A 325 -12.89 5.46 -6.62
N ASP A 326 -12.99 4.15 -6.87
CA ASP A 326 -14.13 3.59 -7.60
C ASP A 326 -15.42 3.60 -6.77
N ALA A 327 -15.34 3.33 -5.46
CA ALA A 327 -16.51 3.36 -4.58
C ALA A 327 -17.11 4.77 -4.51
N LEU A 328 -16.27 5.81 -4.35
CA LEU A 328 -16.74 7.19 -4.34
C LEU A 328 -17.28 7.60 -5.72
N ARG A 329 -16.59 7.25 -6.82
CA ARG A 329 -17.11 7.45 -8.19
C ARG A 329 -18.50 6.82 -8.34
N ARG A 330 -18.69 5.57 -7.93
CA ARG A 330 -20.00 4.88 -8.04
C ARG A 330 -21.09 5.58 -7.24
N ALA A 331 -20.78 6.08 -6.04
CA ALA A 331 -21.73 6.84 -5.23
C ALA A 331 -22.24 8.09 -5.97
N PHE A 332 -21.38 8.72 -6.81
CA PHE A 332 -21.77 9.90 -7.59
C PHE A 332 -22.41 9.59 -8.95
N VAL A 333 -22.15 8.42 -9.54
CA VAL A 333 -22.74 7.99 -10.83
C VAL A 333 -24.08 7.29 -10.64
N ALA A 334 -24.20 6.43 -9.64
CA ALA A 334 -25.31 5.51 -9.43
C ALA A 334 -25.79 5.44 -7.97
N GLY A 335 -25.35 6.39 -7.13
CA GLY A 335 -25.79 6.48 -5.74
C GLY A 335 -27.29 6.75 -5.61
N ARG A 336 -27.88 6.33 -4.53
CA ARG A 336 -29.33 6.44 -4.27
C ARG A 336 -29.72 7.82 -3.76
N SER A 337 -28.79 8.53 -3.14
CA SER A 337 -29.04 9.87 -2.61
C SER A 337 -28.96 10.92 -3.71
N GLU A 338 -29.83 11.91 -3.65
CA GLU A 338 -29.82 13.04 -4.59
C GLU A 338 -28.80 14.12 -4.21
N ASP A 339 -28.52 14.26 -2.90
CA ASP A 339 -27.59 15.25 -2.38
C ASP A 339 -26.15 14.71 -2.20
N VAL A 340 -25.19 15.64 -2.11
CA VAL A 340 -23.76 15.34 -1.99
C VAL A 340 -23.47 14.59 -0.69
N VAL A 341 -24.06 15.02 0.44
CA VAL A 341 -23.81 14.46 1.77
C VAL A 341 -24.30 13.01 1.87
N GLY A 342 -25.48 12.73 1.32
CA GLY A 342 -26.02 11.38 1.28
C GLY A 342 -25.15 10.44 0.45
N ARG A 343 -24.65 10.88 -0.72
CA ARG A 343 -23.71 10.10 -1.56
C ARG A 343 -22.38 9.85 -0.86
N VAL A 344 -21.85 10.84 -0.16
CA VAL A 344 -20.67 10.67 0.70
C VAL A 344 -20.94 9.63 1.79
N GLY A 345 -22.12 9.67 2.43
CA GLY A 345 -22.52 8.70 3.46
C GLY A 345 -22.60 7.27 2.93
N GLU A 346 -23.08 7.07 1.70
CA GLU A 346 -23.09 5.76 1.03
C GLU A 346 -21.66 5.25 0.82
N TYR A 347 -20.78 6.08 0.29
CA TYR A 347 -19.37 5.77 0.11
C TYR A 347 -18.68 5.42 1.44
N GLU A 348 -18.81 6.28 2.44
CA GLU A 348 -18.13 6.11 3.74
C GLU A 348 -18.56 4.83 4.46
N ARG A 349 -19.83 4.44 4.33
CA ARG A 349 -20.34 3.17 4.89
C ARG A 349 -19.70 1.97 4.19
N GLU A 350 -19.65 1.96 2.86
CA GLU A 350 -19.01 0.90 2.09
C GLU A 350 -17.51 0.84 2.40
N MET A 351 -16.83 1.98 2.38
CA MET A 351 -15.40 2.11 2.64
C MET A 351 -15.03 1.57 4.02
N ARG A 352 -15.73 1.95 5.08
CA ARG A 352 -15.46 1.44 6.45
C ARG A 352 -15.53 -0.08 6.52
N GLY A 353 -16.44 -0.70 5.79
CA GLY A 353 -16.60 -2.16 5.77
C GLY A 353 -15.31 -2.87 5.35
N TYR A 354 -14.81 -2.58 4.18
CA TYR A 354 -13.60 -3.24 3.67
C TYR A 354 -12.29 -2.66 4.25
N ALA A 355 -12.24 -1.38 4.57
CA ALA A 355 -11.07 -0.77 5.19
C ALA A 355 -10.78 -1.35 6.57
N ASN A 356 -11.80 -1.57 7.39
CA ASN A 356 -11.66 -2.19 8.70
C ASN A 356 -11.13 -3.63 8.62
N GLN A 357 -11.55 -4.40 7.61
CA GLN A 357 -11.00 -5.73 7.36
C GLN A 357 -9.51 -5.65 6.96
N ALA A 358 -9.16 -4.72 6.08
CA ALA A 358 -7.78 -4.49 5.65
C ALA A 358 -6.87 -4.03 6.81
N LEU A 359 -7.35 -3.10 7.66
CA LEU A 359 -6.66 -2.65 8.87
C LEU A 359 -6.43 -3.80 9.86
N ALA A 360 -7.45 -4.64 10.10
CA ALA A 360 -7.33 -5.80 10.98
C ALA A 360 -6.30 -6.81 10.46
N LEU A 361 -6.34 -7.12 9.16
CA LEU A 361 -5.40 -8.04 8.52
C LEU A 361 -3.96 -7.53 8.60
N SER A 362 -3.73 -6.27 8.21
CA SER A 362 -2.37 -5.69 8.20
C SER A 362 -1.79 -5.56 9.60
N THR A 363 -2.62 -5.19 10.59
CA THR A 363 -2.23 -5.10 12.01
C THR A 363 -1.91 -6.47 12.59
N ARG A 364 -2.73 -7.49 12.30
CA ARG A 364 -2.47 -8.88 12.72
C ARG A 364 -1.14 -9.39 12.16
N ASN A 365 -0.87 -9.14 10.89
CA ASN A 365 0.38 -9.54 10.25
C ASN A 365 1.59 -8.84 10.88
N ALA A 366 1.49 -7.54 11.14
CA ALA A 366 2.56 -6.76 11.78
C ALA A 366 2.85 -7.27 13.20
N ARG A 367 1.82 -7.48 14.02
CA ARG A 367 1.95 -8.04 15.36
C ARG A 367 2.51 -9.47 15.33
N GLY A 368 2.07 -10.27 14.36
CA GLY A 368 2.60 -11.62 14.13
C GLY A 368 4.10 -11.60 13.80
N ALA A 369 4.56 -10.68 12.97
CA ALA A 369 5.99 -10.53 12.66
C ALA A 369 6.80 -10.09 13.87
N ALA A 370 6.25 -9.24 14.73
CA ALA A 370 6.88 -8.76 15.97
C ALA A 370 6.89 -9.78 17.12
N ALA A 371 6.05 -10.82 17.06
CA ALA A 371 5.96 -11.81 18.14
C ALA A 371 7.31 -12.47 18.41
N GLY A 372 7.92 -12.17 19.56
CA GLY A 372 9.26 -12.64 19.94
C GLY A 372 9.28 -13.97 20.66
N ALA A 373 8.15 -14.45 21.18
CA ALA A 373 8.08 -15.68 21.95
C ALA A 373 8.29 -16.91 21.05
N ARG A 374 9.23 -17.78 21.47
CA ARG A 374 9.63 -18.96 20.68
C ARG A 374 8.50 -19.98 20.51
N LEU A 375 7.74 -20.27 21.56
CA LEU A 375 6.69 -21.28 21.51
C LEU A 375 5.56 -20.94 20.53
N PRO A 376 4.93 -19.74 20.55
CA PRO A 376 3.95 -19.36 19.54
C PRO A 376 4.53 -19.36 18.13
N ARG A 377 5.80 -19.00 17.95
CA ARG A 377 6.46 -19.00 16.65
C ARG A 377 6.64 -20.43 16.10
N LEU A 378 7.06 -21.36 16.95
CA LEU A 378 7.19 -22.76 16.59
C LEU A 378 5.81 -23.38 16.26
N ALA A 379 4.79 -23.06 17.08
CA ALA A 379 3.41 -23.47 16.82
C ALA A 379 2.92 -22.95 15.46
N PHE A 380 3.14 -21.68 15.14
CA PHE A 380 2.80 -21.09 13.84
C PHE A 380 3.51 -21.81 12.68
N ARG A 381 4.82 -22.08 12.80
CA ARG A 381 5.56 -22.83 11.77
C ARG A 381 5.04 -24.27 11.61
N SER A 382 4.66 -24.93 12.69
CA SER A 382 4.06 -26.26 12.63
C SER A 382 2.70 -26.23 11.98
N MET A 383 1.88 -25.22 12.27
CA MET A 383 0.59 -25.00 11.62
C MET A 383 0.74 -24.75 10.12
N LEU A 384 1.73 -23.95 9.70
CA LEU A 384 2.05 -23.76 8.27
C LEU A 384 2.39 -25.10 7.59
N ARG A 385 3.21 -25.97 8.22
CA ARG A 385 3.53 -27.29 7.69
C ARG A 385 2.30 -28.19 7.59
N VAL A 386 1.44 -28.17 8.59
CA VAL A 386 0.18 -28.91 8.53
C VAL A 386 -0.71 -28.39 7.40
N ALA A 387 -0.83 -27.08 7.25
CA ALA A 387 -1.58 -26.44 6.18
C ALA A 387 -1.03 -26.78 4.77
N SER A 388 0.27 -27.10 4.64
CA SER A 388 0.86 -27.51 3.38
C SER A 388 0.38 -28.88 2.89
N VAL A 389 -0.02 -29.78 3.81
CA VAL A 389 -0.40 -31.17 3.50
C VAL A 389 -1.89 -31.45 3.77
N VAL A 390 -2.58 -30.62 4.57
CA VAL A 390 -3.97 -30.83 4.98
C VAL A 390 -4.90 -29.75 4.38
N PRO A 391 -5.64 -30.06 3.28
CA PRO A 391 -6.44 -29.06 2.57
C PRO A 391 -7.48 -28.29 3.43
N PRO A 392 -8.21 -28.92 4.39
CA PRO A 392 -9.10 -28.19 5.29
C PRO A 392 -8.39 -27.13 6.13
N VAL A 393 -7.20 -27.46 6.69
CA VAL A 393 -6.39 -26.53 7.48
C VAL A 393 -5.87 -25.38 6.61
N ARG A 394 -5.43 -25.70 5.40
CA ARG A 394 -4.99 -24.71 4.41
C ARG A 394 -6.12 -23.71 4.10
N ARG A 395 -7.33 -24.22 3.82
CA ARG A 395 -8.50 -23.37 3.61
C ARG A 395 -8.79 -22.47 4.82
N ALA A 396 -8.87 -23.04 6.01
CA ALA A 396 -9.15 -22.26 7.23
C ALA A 396 -8.07 -21.19 7.52
N MET A 397 -6.82 -21.45 7.15
CA MET A 397 -5.71 -20.53 7.40
C MET A 397 -5.58 -19.41 6.37
N PHE A 398 -5.94 -19.69 5.12
CA PHE A 398 -5.67 -18.81 3.97
C PHE A 398 -6.93 -18.32 3.24
N SER A 399 -8.12 -18.84 3.55
CA SER A 399 -9.38 -18.23 3.09
C SER A 399 -9.60 -16.92 3.85
N SER A 400 -9.53 -15.84 3.14
CA SER A 400 -9.87 -14.48 3.60
C SER A 400 -11.21 -14.05 3.03
#